data_2e16decb87ff0abdad2857c71692ad1b
#
_entry.id   2e16decb87ff0abdad2857c71692ad1b
#
_cell.length_a   1.000
_cell.length_b   1.000
_cell.length_c   1.000
_cell.angle_alpha   90.00
_cell.angle_beta   90.00
_cell.angle_gamma   90.00
#
_symmetry.space_group_name_H-M   'P 1'
#
loop_
_entity.id
_entity.type
_entity.pdbx_description
1 polymer ?
#
loop_
_entity_poly.entity_id
_entity_poly.type
_entity_poly.pdbx_seq_one_letter_code
_entity_poly.pdbx_strand_id
1 'polypeptide(L)'
;MAEKPVWEQIGTGFVQHYYQQFDTNRMNLADIYSLPFKTIQHSITAQDHQPTPDSCVLSMVVGQLKADEDQVMGFHQMFLLKNIDNKWICSNDVFRLALHNFGQ
;
A
#
# COMPACT_ATOMS: atom_id res chain seq x y z
N MET A 1 4.56 10.43 -25.76
CA MET A 1 4.09 10.30 -24.38
C MET A 1 5.29 10.05 -23.48
N ALA A 2 5.41 10.82 -22.43
CA ALA A 2 6.55 10.68 -21.54
C ALA A 2 6.43 9.41 -20.71
N GLU A 3 7.53 8.71 -20.57
CA GLU A 3 7.57 7.54 -19.71
C GLU A 3 7.62 8.00 -18.26
N LYS A 4 7.06 7.18 -17.37
CA LYS A 4 7.15 7.45 -15.95
C LYS A 4 8.59 7.23 -15.48
N PRO A 5 9.05 8.03 -14.52
CA PRO A 5 10.38 7.77 -13.93
C PRO A 5 10.47 6.35 -13.36
N VAL A 6 11.70 5.86 -13.28
CA VAL A 6 11.94 4.49 -12.82
C VAL A 6 11.36 4.26 -11.42
N TRP A 7 11.57 5.20 -10.51
CA TRP A 7 11.05 5.04 -9.15
C TRP A 7 9.53 4.95 -9.13
N GLU A 8 8.86 5.66 -10.02
CA GLU A 8 7.40 5.62 -10.09
C GLU A 8 6.93 4.28 -10.64
N GLN A 9 7.63 3.73 -11.62
CA GLN A 9 7.30 2.43 -12.16
C GLN A 9 7.47 1.34 -11.09
N ILE A 10 8.57 1.41 -10.35
CA ILE A 10 8.84 0.45 -9.28
C ILE A 10 7.76 0.53 -8.20
N GLY A 11 7.46 1.76 -7.75
CA GLY A 11 6.46 1.97 -6.71
C GLY A 11 5.08 1.53 -7.15
N THR A 12 4.68 1.92 -8.36
CA THR A 12 3.36 1.55 -8.89
C THR A 12 3.23 0.04 -9.00
N GLY A 13 4.26 -0.62 -9.53
CA GLY A 13 4.24 -2.07 -9.67
C GLY A 13 4.14 -2.77 -8.32
N PHE A 14 4.89 -2.28 -7.33
CA PHE A 14 4.82 -2.85 -5.99
C PHE A 14 3.43 -2.68 -5.37
N VAL A 15 2.88 -1.48 -5.44
CA VAL A 15 1.57 -1.18 -4.86
C VAL A 15 0.49 -2.07 -5.47
N GLN A 16 0.50 -2.18 -6.80
CA GLN A 16 -0.47 -3.02 -7.48
C GLN A 16 -0.37 -4.47 -7.04
N HIS A 17 0.85 -5.00 -6.99
CA HIS A 17 1.08 -6.38 -6.59
C HIS A 17 0.70 -6.61 -5.12
N TYR A 18 1.06 -5.67 -4.25
CA TYR A 18 0.82 -5.78 -2.82
C TYR A 18 -0.68 -5.90 -2.53
N TYR A 19 -1.49 -4.98 -3.06
CA TYR A 19 -2.91 -5.01 -2.76
C TYR A 19 -3.63 -6.16 -3.46
N GLN A 20 -3.16 -6.54 -4.64
CA GLN A 20 -3.70 -7.70 -5.30
C GLN A 20 -3.49 -8.96 -4.46
N GLN A 21 -2.30 -9.14 -3.91
CA GLN A 21 -2.01 -10.28 -3.05
C GLN A 21 -2.81 -10.20 -1.75
N PHE A 22 -2.93 -9.02 -1.18
CA PHE A 22 -3.67 -8.83 0.04
C PHE A 22 -5.13 -9.24 -0.15
N ASP A 23 -5.75 -8.78 -1.25
CA ASP A 23 -7.17 -8.98 -1.48
C ASP A 23 -7.49 -10.42 -1.93
N THR A 24 -6.56 -11.09 -2.60
CA THR A 24 -6.81 -12.43 -3.14
C THR A 24 -6.18 -13.52 -2.30
N ASN A 25 -5.11 -13.24 -1.58
CA ASN A 25 -4.40 -14.24 -0.79
C ASN A 25 -4.07 -13.68 0.57
N ARG A 26 -5.11 -13.27 1.28
CA ARG A 26 -4.99 -12.57 2.54
C ARG A 26 -4.26 -13.38 3.61
N MET A 27 -4.30 -14.70 3.52
CA MET A 27 -3.66 -15.54 4.52
C MET A 27 -2.16 -15.31 4.62
N ASN A 28 -1.53 -14.85 3.53
CA ASN A 28 -0.11 -14.56 3.54
C ASN A 28 0.22 -13.21 4.16
N LEU A 29 -0.76 -12.30 4.22
CA LEU A 29 -0.52 -10.94 4.69
C LEU A 29 -1.31 -10.59 5.93
N ALA A 30 -2.38 -11.33 6.22
CA ALA A 30 -3.24 -11.01 7.36
C ALA A 30 -2.49 -11.05 8.69
N ASP A 31 -1.52 -11.92 8.82
CA ASP A 31 -0.74 -12.03 10.04
C ASP A 31 0.07 -10.76 10.32
N ILE A 32 0.43 -10.02 9.27
CA ILE A 32 1.22 -8.80 9.42
C ILE A 32 0.40 -7.73 10.13
N TYR A 33 -0.89 -7.66 9.83
CA TYR A 33 -1.74 -6.61 10.37
C TYR A 33 -2.60 -7.07 11.53
N SER A 34 -2.71 -8.36 11.75
CA SER A 34 -3.56 -8.91 12.82
C SER A 34 -4.98 -8.39 12.77
N LEU A 35 -5.51 -8.25 11.56
CA LEU A 35 -6.85 -7.72 11.36
C LEU A 35 -7.89 -8.82 11.55
N PRO A 36 -9.00 -8.53 12.25
CA PRO A 36 -10.03 -9.53 12.52
C PRO A 36 -11.03 -9.74 11.39
N PHE A 37 -10.71 -9.26 10.19
CA PHE A 37 -11.65 -9.31 9.07
C PHE A 37 -11.44 -10.56 8.23
N LYS A 38 -12.51 -11.12 7.72
CA LYS A 38 -12.46 -12.30 6.87
C LYS A 38 -12.17 -11.94 5.42
N THR A 39 -12.73 -10.83 4.95
CA THR A 39 -12.48 -10.35 3.59
C THR A 39 -12.13 -8.89 3.63
N ILE A 40 -11.20 -8.49 2.79
CA ILE A 40 -10.78 -7.11 2.68
C ILE A 40 -10.57 -6.81 1.20
N GLN A 41 -11.14 -5.68 0.76
CA GLN A 41 -10.92 -5.19 -0.58
C GLN A 41 -10.41 -3.77 -0.52
N HIS A 42 -9.38 -3.47 -1.28
CA HIS A 42 -8.78 -2.14 -1.33
C HIS A 42 -9.11 -1.46 -2.65
N SER A 43 -9.36 -0.16 -2.56
CA SER A 43 -9.51 0.70 -3.73
C SER A 43 -8.54 1.85 -3.57
N ILE A 44 -7.62 2.00 -4.52
CA ILE A 44 -6.58 3.01 -4.44
C ILE A 44 -7.12 4.31 -5.00
N THR A 45 -7.12 5.36 -4.18
CA THR A 45 -7.54 6.69 -4.61
C THR A 45 -6.38 7.44 -5.25
N ALA A 46 -5.22 7.38 -4.62
CA ALA A 46 -4.04 8.08 -5.11
C ALA A 46 -2.79 7.38 -4.59
N GLN A 47 -1.71 7.51 -5.31
CA GLN A 47 -0.42 7.01 -4.88
C GLN A 47 0.67 7.96 -5.37
N ASP A 48 1.68 8.12 -4.55
CA ASP A 48 2.82 8.99 -4.83
C ASP A 48 4.09 8.23 -4.54
N HIS A 49 5.10 8.42 -5.40
CA HIS A 49 6.36 7.72 -5.29
C HIS A 49 7.50 8.71 -5.41
N GLN A 50 8.49 8.58 -4.53
CA GLN A 50 9.65 9.47 -4.49
C GLN A 50 10.92 8.66 -4.39
N PRO A 51 11.98 9.04 -5.12
CA PRO A 51 13.28 8.43 -4.89
C PRO A 51 13.88 9.00 -3.61
N THR A 52 14.69 8.20 -2.93
CA THR A 52 15.42 8.64 -1.75
C THR A 52 16.89 8.78 -2.07
N PRO A 53 17.66 9.52 -1.23
CA PRO A 53 19.11 9.63 -1.45
C PRO A 53 19.85 8.29 -1.46
N ASP A 54 19.29 7.26 -0.83
CA ASP A 54 19.89 5.94 -0.72
C ASP A 54 19.47 5.02 -1.86
N SER A 55 18.94 5.56 -2.94
CA SER A 55 18.46 4.77 -4.08
C SER A 55 17.30 3.84 -3.72
N CYS A 56 16.53 4.22 -2.72
CA CYS A 56 15.31 3.54 -2.36
C CYS A 56 14.13 4.25 -3.00
N VAL A 57 12.94 3.68 -2.84
CA VAL A 57 11.71 4.33 -3.31
C VAL A 57 10.76 4.43 -2.13
N LEU A 58 10.30 5.65 -1.87
CA LEU A 58 9.28 5.89 -0.87
C LEU A 58 7.94 6.00 -1.58
N SER A 59 6.98 5.18 -1.18
CA SER A 59 5.66 5.16 -1.79
C SER A 59 4.59 5.43 -0.74
N MET A 60 3.68 6.33 -1.08
CA MET A 60 2.53 6.64 -0.22
C MET A 60 1.26 6.32 -0.98
N VAL A 61 0.32 5.68 -0.29
CA VAL A 61 -0.95 5.28 -0.87
C VAL A 61 -2.07 5.82 -0.01
N VAL A 62 -3.06 6.40 -0.66
CA VAL A 62 -4.30 6.82 -0.02
C VAL A 62 -5.43 6.11 -0.73
N GLY A 63 -6.33 5.50 0.02
CA GLY A 63 -7.42 4.79 -0.59
C GLY A 63 -8.51 4.48 0.41
N GLN A 64 -9.32 3.53 0.02
CA GLN A 64 -10.42 3.04 0.84
C GLN A 64 -10.36 1.53 0.90
N LEU A 65 -10.78 0.97 2.02
CA LEU A 65 -10.91 -0.46 2.13
C LEU A 65 -12.30 -0.80 2.65
N LYS A 66 -12.77 -1.94 2.22
CA LYS A 66 -14.02 -2.51 2.71
C LYS A 66 -13.68 -3.84 3.36
N ALA A 67 -13.96 -3.94 4.65
CA ALA A 67 -13.70 -5.14 5.44
C ALA A 67 -15.00 -5.85 5.69
N ASP A 68 -15.12 -7.07 5.16
CA ASP A 68 -16.35 -7.88 5.25
C ASP A 68 -17.55 -7.09 4.73
N GLU A 69 -18.58 -6.94 5.54
CA GLU A 69 -19.77 -6.19 5.16
C GLU A 69 -19.84 -4.84 5.84
N ASP A 70 -18.74 -4.44 6.48
CA ASP A 70 -18.69 -3.18 7.18
C ASP A 70 -18.62 -2.00 6.21
N GLN A 71 -18.72 -0.81 6.78
CA GLN A 71 -18.61 0.41 6.01
C GLN A 71 -17.22 0.54 5.39
N VAL A 72 -17.18 1.25 4.27
CA VAL A 72 -15.93 1.59 3.64
C VAL A 72 -15.17 2.56 4.53
N MET A 73 -13.89 2.28 4.74
CA MET A 73 -13.01 3.10 5.56
C MET A 73 -11.85 3.62 4.73
N GLY A 74 -11.46 4.86 4.99
CA GLY A 74 -10.26 5.41 4.37
C GLY A 74 -9.01 4.86 5.01
N PHE A 75 -7.92 4.80 4.26
CA PHE A 75 -6.63 4.39 4.81
C PHE A 75 -5.50 5.14 4.14
N HIS A 76 -4.39 5.22 4.85
CA HIS A 76 -3.11 5.70 4.35
C HIS A 76 -2.08 4.63 4.59
N GLN A 77 -1.20 4.42 3.63
CA GLN A 77 -0.13 3.45 3.80
C GLN A 77 1.14 3.95 3.14
N MET A 78 2.27 3.73 3.78
CA MET A 78 3.57 4.10 3.24
C MET A 78 4.45 2.87 3.20
N PHE A 79 5.21 2.77 2.11
CA PHE A 79 6.19 1.70 1.93
C PHE A 79 7.55 2.31 1.64
N LEU A 80 8.59 1.72 2.19
CA LEU A 80 9.95 2.01 1.77
C LEU A 80 10.48 0.77 1.06
N LEU A 81 10.84 0.95 -0.20
CA LEU A 81 11.32 -0.14 -1.05
C LEU A 81 12.81 0.00 -1.24
N LYS A 82 13.52 -1.08 -1.00
CA LYS A 82 14.99 -1.15 -1.16
C LYS A 82 15.34 -2.17 -2.21
N ASN A 83 16.39 -1.87 -2.97
CA ASN A 83 16.95 -2.82 -3.92
C ASN A 83 18.10 -3.55 -3.24
N ILE A 84 17.96 -4.85 -3.08
CA ILE A 84 18.99 -5.70 -2.50
C ILE A 84 19.22 -6.85 -3.47
N ASP A 85 20.45 -6.95 -3.98
CA ASP A 85 20.83 -8.00 -4.92
C ASP A 85 19.88 -8.05 -6.13
N ASN A 86 19.60 -6.87 -6.69
CA ASN A 86 18.72 -6.70 -7.86
C ASN A 86 17.28 -7.09 -7.62
N LYS A 87 16.87 -7.14 -6.35
CA LYS A 87 15.46 -7.39 -6.00
C LYS A 87 14.94 -6.23 -5.17
N TRP A 88 13.75 -5.80 -5.49
CA TRP A 88 13.07 -4.76 -4.71
C TRP A 88 12.28 -5.40 -3.60
N ILE A 89 12.60 -5.02 -2.37
CA ILE A 89 11.91 -5.53 -1.19
C ILE A 89 11.31 -4.36 -0.42
N CYS A 90 10.23 -4.64 0.30
CA CYS A 90 9.65 -3.67 1.20
C CYS A 90 10.37 -3.75 2.54
N SER A 91 11.12 -2.71 2.89
CA SER A 91 11.84 -2.69 4.15
C SER A 91 11.02 -2.06 5.27
N ASN A 92 10.09 -1.19 4.93
CA ASN A 92 9.24 -0.52 5.92
C ASN A 92 7.83 -0.40 5.37
N ASP A 93 6.85 -0.56 6.24
CA ASP A 93 5.44 -0.52 5.91
C ASP A 93 4.70 0.13 7.06
N VAL A 94 4.05 1.26 6.79
CA VAL A 94 3.27 1.98 7.80
C VAL A 94 1.83 2.08 7.30
N PHE A 95 0.91 1.54 8.07
CA PHE A 95 -0.50 1.52 7.72
C PHE A 95 -1.31 2.28 8.77
N ARG A 96 -2.27 3.08 8.30
CA ARG A 96 -3.15 3.83 9.18
C ARG A 96 -4.55 3.90 8.60
N LEU A 97 -5.54 3.56 9.40
CA LEU A 97 -6.93 3.85 9.05
C LEU A 97 -7.17 5.33 9.22
N ALA A 98 -7.78 5.94 8.22
CA ALA A 98 -8.08 7.37 8.24
C ALA A 98 -9.52 7.56 8.67
N LEU A 99 -9.73 7.64 9.97
CA LEU A 99 -11.04 7.83 10.55
C LEU A 99 -11.24 9.33 10.82
N HIS A 100 -12.40 9.84 10.43
CA HIS A 100 -12.72 11.24 10.60
C HIS A 100 -13.49 11.44 11.88
N ASN A 101 -13.10 12.45 12.63
CA ASN A 101 -13.76 12.80 13.88
C ASN A 101 -14.59 14.07 13.78
N PHE A 102 -14.72 14.62 12.58
CA PHE A 102 -15.45 15.85 12.37
C PHE A 102 -16.97 15.57 12.30
N GLY A 103 -17.75 16.50 12.81
CA GLY A 103 -19.18 16.46 12.63
C GLY A 103 -19.90 15.39 13.40
N GLN A 104 -19.31 14.92 14.42
CA GLN A 104 -19.91 13.91 15.26
C GLN A 104 -20.83 14.52 16.31
#